data_3b89013041e287581799bf42e2ab6bc1
#
_entry.id   3b89013041e287581799bf42e2ab6bc1
#
_cell.length_a   1.000
_cell.length_b   1.000
_cell.length_c   1.000
_cell.angle_alpha   90.00
_cell.angle_beta   90.00
_cell.angle_gamma   90.00
#
_symmetry.space_group_name_H-M   'P 1'
#
loop_
_entity.id
_entity.type
_entity.pdbx_description
1 polymer ?
#
loop_
_entity_poly.entity_id
_entity_poly.type
_entity_poly.pdbx_seq_one_letter_code
_entity_poly.pdbx_strand_id
1 'polypeptide(L)'
;IAPMVVVVFAAIGITGLFPKALISTYLSFFPVAVGMVKGLRSPELMHLDLMHTYNASRPQIFWKLRVPASMPFLFASMKVAVAASLVGAIVAELPTGAVAGIGAKLLNGSYYSQTIEIWAALVAGSLVAVVLVALVGIAERITGRAMGGRPA
;
A
#
# COMPACT_ATOMS: atom_id res chain seq x y z
N ILE A 1 1.41 -18.90 -2.55
CA ILE A 1 1.13 -18.26 -3.86
C ILE A 1 2.35 -17.44 -4.31
N ALA A 2 2.94 -16.58 -3.47
CA ALA A 2 4.08 -15.73 -3.83
C ALA A 2 5.29 -16.48 -4.43
N PRO A 3 5.81 -17.58 -3.83
CA PRO A 3 6.93 -18.30 -4.42
C PRO A 3 6.61 -18.94 -5.77
N MET A 4 5.38 -19.42 -5.98
CA MET A 4 4.97 -19.99 -7.27
C MET A 4 4.96 -18.98 -8.40
N VAL A 5 4.49 -17.75 -8.12
CA VAL A 5 4.52 -16.66 -9.10
C VAL A 5 5.95 -16.37 -9.54
N VAL A 6 6.89 -16.29 -8.59
CA VAL A 6 8.30 -16.05 -8.90
C VAL A 6 8.89 -17.17 -9.76
N VAL A 7 8.62 -18.44 -9.41
CA VAL A 7 9.11 -19.60 -10.16
C VAL A 7 8.56 -19.65 -11.58
N VAL A 8 7.28 -19.36 -11.77
CA VAL A 8 6.63 -19.33 -13.09
C VAL A 8 7.24 -18.23 -13.97
N PHE A 9 7.45 -17.03 -13.43
CA PHE A 9 8.07 -15.94 -14.18
C PHE A 9 9.54 -16.18 -14.49
N ALA A 10 10.28 -16.83 -13.57
CA ALA A 10 11.65 -17.25 -13.82
C ALA A 10 11.74 -18.31 -14.95
N ALA A 11 10.78 -19.22 -15.01
CA ALA A 11 10.70 -20.24 -16.08
C ALA A 11 10.40 -19.63 -17.46
N ILE A 12 9.73 -18.48 -17.52
CA ILE A 12 9.43 -17.75 -18.76
C ILE A 12 10.60 -16.80 -19.14
N GLY A 13 11.68 -16.75 -18.35
CA GLY A 13 12.83 -15.87 -18.61
C GLY A 13 12.62 -14.41 -18.17
N ILE A 14 11.50 -14.09 -17.51
CA ILE A 14 11.23 -12.76 -16.98
C ILE A 14 11.72 -12.71 -15.52
N THR A 15 13.02 -12.46 -15.37
CA THR A 15 13.68 -12.34 -14.06
C THR A 15 13.81 -10.87 -13.65
N GLY A 16 13.88 -10.60 -12.35
CA GLY A 16 14.22 -9.28 -11.81
C GLY A 16 13.06 -8.51 -11.20
N LEU A 17 12.81 -7.28 -11.65
CA LEU A 17 11.86 -6.34 -11.04
C LEU A 17 10.38 -6.74 -11.22
N PHE A 18 10.05 -7.41 -12.32
CA PHE A 18 8.67 -7.69 -12.70
C PHE A 18 7.91 -8.59 -11.72
N PRO A 19 8.42 -9.78 -11.33
CA PRO A 19 7.74 -10.62 -10.35
C PRO A 19 7.66 -9.98 -8.97
N LYS A 20 8.66 -9.19 -8.56
CA LYS A 20 8.64 -8.43 -7.31
C LYS A 20 7.53 -7.38 -7.30
N ALA A 21 7.38 -6.64 -8.40
CA ALA A 21 6.33 -5.63 -8.57
C ALA A 21 4.94 -6.26 -8.53
N LEU A 22 4.73 -7.42 -9.17
CA LEU A 22 3.46 -8.12 -9.14
C LEU A 22 3.06 -8.57 -7.74
N ILE A 23 3.99 -9.16 -6.98
CA ILE A 23 3.71 -9.60 -5.61
C ILE A 23 3.40 -8.41 -4.71
N SER A 24 4.18 -7.34 -4.81
CA SER A 24 3.95 -6.12 -4.04
C SER A 24 2.60 -5.47 -4.38
N THR A 25 2.22 -5.44 -5.66
CA THR A 25 0.93 -4.93 -6.12
C THR A 25 -0.22 -5.78 -5.60
N TYR A 26 -0.10 -7.10 -5.65
CA TYR A 26 -1.12 -8.01 -5.14
C TYR A 26 -1.36 -7.82 -3.63
N LEU A 27 -0.28 -7.70 -2.85
CA LEU A 27 -0.40 -7.50 -1.40
C LEU A 27 -0.96 -6.12 -1.03
N SER A 28 -0.65 -5.09 -1.80
CA SER A 28 -1.16 -3.74 -1.57
C SER A 28 -2.59 -3.53 -2.08
N PHE A 29 -3.04 -4.32 -3.05
CA PHE A 29 -4.38 -4.20 -3.61
C PHE A 29 -5.48 -4.41 -2.56
N PHE A 30 -5.36 -5.44 -1.73
CA PHE A 30 -6.40 -5.81 -0.77
C PHE A 30 -6.69 -4.73 0.29
N PRO A 31 -5.68 -4.17 1.01
CA PRO A 31 -5.92 -3.08 1.95
C PRO A 31 -6.57 -1.85 1.31
N VAL A 32 -6.14 -1.48 0.10
CA VAL A 32 -6.69 -0.32 -0.61
C VAL A 32 -8.14 -0.57 -1.01
N ALA A 33 -8.45 -1.75 -1.57
CA ALA A 33 -9.81 -2.10 -1.97
C ALA A 33 -10.77 -2.09 -0.77
N VAL A 34 -10.38 -2.71 0.34
CA VAL A 34 -11.20 -2.72 1.57
C VAL A 34 -11.37 -1.32 2.14
N GLY A 35 -10.31 -0.52 2.18
CA GLY A 35 -10.36 0.86 2.66
C GLY A 35 -11.28 1.73 1.79
N MET A 36 -11.21 1.58 0.47
CA MET A 36 -12.06 2.32 -0.46
C MET A 36 -13.53 1.93 -0.32
N VAL A 37 -13.85 0.64 -0.19
CA VAL A 37 -15.22 0.16 0.04
C VAL A 37 -15.78 0.72 1.35
N LYS A 38 -14.99 0.68 2.43
CA LYS A 38 -15.39 1.29 3.72
C LYS A 38 -15.61 2.80 3.58
N GLY A 39 -14.70 3.49 2.91
CA GLY A 39 -14.79 4.93 2.69
C GLY A 39 -16.01 5.35 1.89
N LEU A 40 -16.34 4.64 0.81
CA LEU A 40 -17.53 4.93 0.00
C LEU A 40 -18.85 4.64 0.72
N ARG A 41 -18.82 3.80 1.77
CA ARG A 41 -19.98 3.49 2.63
C ARG A 41 -20.02 4.34 3.89
N SER A 42 -19.03 5.20 4.14
CA SER A 42 -18.92 5.99 5.37
C SER A 42 -19.89 7.19 5.47
N PRO A 43 -20.47 7.78 4.39
CA PRO A 43 -21.37 8.90 4.55
C PRO A 43 -22.56 8.55 5.43
N GLU A 44 -22.85 9.42 6.40
CA GLU A 44 -23.97 9.28 7.30
C GLU A 44 -25.31 9.38 6.53
N LEU A 45 -26.32 8.65 6.99
CA LEU A 45 -27.67 8.65 6.41
C LEU A 45 -28.23 10.06 6.31
N MET A 46 -27.98 10.90 7.32
CA MET A 46 -28.41 12.29 7.35
C MET A 46 -27.88 13.11 6.15
N HIS A 47 -26.62 12.93 5.76
CA HIS A 47 -26.07 13.60 4.58
C HIS A 47 -26.68 13.09 3.27
N LEU A 48 -27.02 11.81 3.21
CA LEU A 48 -27.69 11.21 2.06
C LEU A 48 -29.13 11.73 1.93
N ASP A 49 -29.88 11.82 3.03
CA ASP A 49 -31.24 12.34 3.06
C ASP A 49 -31.27 13.83 2.67
N LEU A 50 -30.27 14.60 3.11
CA LEU A 50 -30.11 15.99 2.72
C LEU A 50 -29.91 16.14 1.21
N MET A 51 -29.09 15.28 0.61
CA MET A 51 -28.91 15.25 -0.86
C MET A 51 -30.18 14.83 -1.60
N HIS A 52 -30.98 13.94 -1.02
CA HIS A 52 -32.30 13.58 -1.57
C HIS A 52 -33.29 14.75 -1.52
N THR A 53 -33.28 15.53 -0.45
CA THR A 53 -34.12 16.73 -0.30
C THR A 53 -33.77 17.77 -1.38
N TYR A 54 -32.49 17.88 -1.76
CA TYR A 54 -32.06 18.73 -2.87
C TYR A 54 -32.26 18.12 -4.27
N ASN A 55 -32.96 16.99 -4.37
CA ASN A 55 -33.23 16.28 -5.62
C ASN A 55 -31.93 15.96 -6.41
N ALA A 56 -30.84 15.65 -5.70
CA ALA A 56 -29.55 15.34 -6.31
C ALA A 56 -29.59 13.99 -7.02
N SER A 57 -29.05 13.94 -8.25
CA SER A 57 -28.94 12.70 -9.02
C SER A 57 -27.89 11.75 -8.40
N ARG A 58 -28.01 10.44 -8.64
CA ARG A 58 -27.05 9.43 -8.16
C ARG A 58 -25.59 9.74 -8.46
N PRO A 59 -25.21 10.18 -9.67
CA PRO A 59 -23.82 10.57 -9.96
C PRO A 59 -23.38 11.82 -9.17
N GLN A 60 -24.27 12.76 -8.89
CA GLN A 60 -23.95 13.93 -8.04
C GLN A 60 -23.67 13.52 -6.60
N ILE A 61 -24.46 12.61 -6.02
CA ILE A 61 -24.21 12.06 -4.68
C ILE A 61 -22.87 11.34 -4.64
N PHE A 62 -22.55 10.56 -5.67
CA PHE A 62 -21.29 9.83 -5.74
C PHE A 62 -20.07 10.77 -5.76
N TRP A 63 -20.03 11.71 -6.68
CA TRP A 63 -18.88 12.58 -6.88
C TRP A 63 -18.76 13.69 -5.83
N LYS A 64 -19.88 14.26 -5.37
CA LYS A 64 -19.87 15.40 -4.43
C LYS A 64 -19.87 14.99 -2.96
N LEU A 65 -20.37 13.81 -2.63
CA LEU A 65 -20.46 13.35 -1.23
C LEU A 65 -19.59 12.13 -0.96
N ARG A 66 -19.77 11.04 -1.71
CA ARG A 66 -19.11 9.76 -1.38
C ARG A 66 -17.60 9.79 -1.65
N VAL A 67 -17.16 10.36 -2.78
CA VAL A 67 -15.74 10.43 -3.12
C VAL A 67 -14.96 11.29 -2.12
N PRO A 68 -15.32 12.55 -1.81
CA PRO A 68 -14.59 13.32 -0.82
C PRO A 68 -14.67 12.74 0.59
N ALA A 69 -15.78 12.15 0.99
CA ALA A 69 -15.91 11.48 2.27
C ALA A 69 -15.05 10.20 2.40
N SER A 70 -14.71 9.56 1.28
CA SER A 70 -13.86 8.36 1.27
C SER A 70 -12.36 8.67 1.32
N MET A 71 -11.93 9.90 1.08
CA MET A 71 -10.50 10.27 1.02
C MET A 71 -9.71 9.92 2.28
N PRO A 72 -10.16 10.21 3.52
CA PRO A 72 -9.39 9.85 4.71
C PRO A 72 -9.22 8.32 4.85
N PHE A 73 -10.21 7.55 4.46
CA PHE A 73 -10.13 6.08 4.46
C PHE A 73 -9.16 5.57 3.38
N LEU A 74 -9.13 6.22 2.21
CA LEU A 74 -8.17 5.91 1.15
C LEU A 74 -6.74 6.12 1.64
N PHE A 75 -6.41 7.28 2.21
CA PHE A 75 -5.07 7.55 2.72
C PHE A 75 -4.67 6.63 3.88
N ALA A 76 -5.59 6.34 4.79
CA ALA A 76 -5.35 5.37 5.86
C ALA A 76 -5.01 3.98 5.30
N SER A 77 -5.76 3.50 4.30
CA SER A 77 -5.50 2.22 3.65
C SER A 77 -4.22 2.23 2.80
N MET A 78 -3.87 3.34 2.17
CA MET A 78 -2.61 3.50 1.44
C MET A 78 -1.39 3.36 2.36
N LYS A 79 -1.43 3.87 3.59
CA LYS A 79 -0.34 3.68 4.57
C LYS A 79 -0.13 2.19 4.88
N VAL A 80 -1.20 1.44 5.05
CA VAL A 80 -1.14 -0.01 5.26
C VAL A 80 -0.66 -0.73 4.00
N ALA A 81 -1.13 -0.32 2.82
CA ALA A 81 -0.73 -0.90 1.55
C ALA A 81 0.77 -0.70 1.25
N VAL A 82 1.32 0.47 1.58
CA VAL A 82 2.76 0.75 1.43
C VAL A 82 3.58 -0.18 2.31
N ALA A 83 3.19 -0.38 3.58
CA ALA A 83 3.86 -1.32 4.46
C ALA A 83 3.76 -2.76 3.91
N ALA A 84 2.58 -3.18 3.47
CA ALA A 84 2.36 -4.50 2.87
C ALA A 84 3.18 -4.71 1.58
N SER A 85 3.29 -3.69 0.72
CA SER A 85 4.08 -3.76 -0.51
C SER A 85 5.57 -3.94 -0.24
N LEU A 86 6.09 -3.28 0.80
CA LEU A 86 7.49 -3.40 1.19
C LEU A 86 7.79 -4.81 1.72
N VAL A 87 6.92 -5.36 2.55
CA VAL A 87 7.01 -6.76 2.99
C VAL A 87 6.96 -7.70 1.79
N GLY A 88 6.04 -7.45 0.85
CA GLY A 88 5.93 -8.21 -0.40
C GLY A 88 7.20 -8.19 -1.24
N ALA A 89 7.85 -7.04 -1.36
CA ALA A 89 9.11 -6.90 -2.08
C ALA A 89 10.24 -7.70 -1.42
N ILE A 90 10.37 -7.63 -0.08
CA ILE A 90 11.37 -8.38 0.68
C ILE A 90 11.14 -9.89 0.53
N VAL A 91 9.89 -10.35 0.69
CA VAL A 91 9.54 -11.78 0.57
C VAL A 91 9.77 -12.29 -0.86
N ALA A 92 9.53 -11.45 -1.87
CA ALA A 92 9.78 -11.80 -3.26
C ALA A 92 11.28 -11.96 -3.61
N GLU A 93 12.16 -11.34 -2.83
CA GLU A 93 13.62 -11.45 -2.99
C GLU A 93 14.18 -12.78 -2.49
N LEU A 94 13.54 -13.43 -1.51
CA LEU A 94 14.02 -14.65 -0.91
C LEU A 94 14.18 -15.84 -1.90
N PRO A 95 13.19 -16.16 -2.75
CA PRO A 95 13.28 -17.30 -3.67
C PRO A 95 14.03 -16.99 -4.97
N THR A 96 14.31 -15.73 -5.29
CA THR A 96 14.92 -15.34 -6.58
C THR A 96 16.44 -15.44 -6.58
N GLY A 97 17.09 -15.76 -5.47
CA GLY A 97 18.55 -15.69 -5.38
C GLY A 97 19.10 -14.30 -5.74
N ALA A 98 18.35 -13.25 -5.42
CA ALA A 98 18.69 -11.89 -5.77
C ALA A 98 20.08 -11.51 -5.25
N VAL A 99 20.92 -11.01 -6.15
CA VAL A 99 22.30 -10.60 -5.82
C VAL A 99 22.31 -9.31 -4.99
N ALA A 100 21.25 -8.48 -5.08
CA ALA A 100 21.11 -7.22 -4.39
C ALA A 100 19.68 -6.99 -3.91
N GLY A 101 19.53 -6.51 -2.69
CA GLY A 101 18.24 -6.19 -2.07
C GLY A 101 18.28 -6.39 -0.55
N ILE A 102 17.27 -5.85 0.15
CA ILE A 102 17.15 -6.01 1.61
C ILE A 102 16.87 -7.47 1.97
N GLY A 103 16.00 -8.14 1.20
CA GLY A 103 15.68 -9.55 1.39
C GLY A 103 16.87 -10.46 1.09
N ALA A 104 17.65 -10.16 0.04
CA ALA A 104 18.87 -10.88 -0.29
C ALA A 104 19.92 -10.76 0.83
N LYS A 105 20.09 -9.59 1.41
CA LYS A 105 21.01 -9.38 2.55
C LYS A 105 20.55 -10.13 3.80
N LEU A 106 19.25 -10.16 4.09
CA LEU A 106 18.70 -10.95 5.19
C LEU A 106 18.97 -12.44 5.01
N LEU A 107 18.79 -12.96 3.78
CA LEU A 107 19.02 -14.36 3.46
C LEU A 107 20.50 -14.72 3.59
N ASN A 108 21.40 -13.95 2.96
CA ASN A 108 22.83 -14.16 3.03
C ASN A 108 23.36 -14.05 4.46
N GLY A 109 22.92 -13.05 5.24
CA GLY A 109 23.28 -12.91 6.63
C GLY A 109 22.85 -14.11 7.48
N SER A 110 21.68 -14.71 7.17
CA SER A 110 21.21 -15.93 7.83
C SER A 110 22.05 -17.15 7.48
N TYR A 111 22.43 -17.33 6.21
CA TYR A 111 23.27 -18.46 5.77
C TYR A 111 24.69 -18.41 6.31
N TYR A 112 25.29 -17.21 6.37
CA TYR A 112 26.65 -17.02 6.80
C TYR A 112 26.78 -16.61 8.26
N SER A 113 25.67 -16.67 9.05
CA SER A 113 25.63 -16.28 10.47
C SER A 113 26.13 -14.86 10.74
N GLN A 114 25.95 -13.95 9.77
CA GLN A 114 26.38 -12.56 9.89
C GLN A 114 25.29 -11.70 10.52
N THR A 115 25.19 -11.80 11.84
CA THR A 115 24.15 -11.11 12.64
C THR A 115 24.12 -9.59 12.41
N ILE A 116 25.28 -8.97 12.20
CA ILE A 116 25.39 -7.52 11.97
C ILE A 116 24.71 -7.12 10.66
N GLU A 117 24.87 -7.91 9.57
CA GLU A 117 24.21 -7.62 8.29
C GLU A 117 22.70 -7.76 8.36
N ILE A 118 22.20 -8.73 9.13
CA ILE A 118 20.77 -8.91 9.36
C ILE A 118 20.18 -7.68 10.05
N TRP A 119 20.80 -7.22 11.13
CA TRP A 119 20.33 -6.03 11.85
C TRP A 119 20.40 -4.76 10.99
N ALA A 120 21.49 -4.59 10.24
CA ALA A 120 21.63 -3.47 9.32
C ALA A 120 20.53 -3.46 8.24
N ALA A 121 20.20 -4.63 7.68
CA ALA A 121 19.13 -4.77 6.69
C ALA A 121 17.74 -4.49 7.28
N LEU A 122 17.47 -4.94 8.52
CA LEU A 122 16.22 -4.65 9.23
C LEU A 122 16.05 -3.16 9.53
N VAL A 123 17.11 -2.50 10.02
CA VAL A 123 17.09 -1.06 10.27
C VAL A 123 16.88 -0.28 8.97
N ALA A 124 17.61 -0.63 7.91
CA ALA A 124 17.44 0.00 6.60
C ALA A 124 16.01 -0.18 6.06
N GLY A 125 15.44 -1.38 6.14
CA GLY A 125 14.07 -1.66 5.72
C GLY A 125 13.03 -0.86 6.52
N SER A 126 13.21 -0.77 7.84
CA SER A 126 12.30 0.02 8.69
C SER A 126 12.39 1.52 8.41
N LEU A 127 13.58 2.07 8.15
CA LEU A 127 13.74 3.47 7.74
C LEU A 127 13.02 3.77 6.42
N VAL A 128 13.19 2.89 5.43
CA VAL A 128 12.47 3.02 4.14
C VAL A 128 10.96 2.98 4.35
N ALA A 129 10.45 2.07 5.18
CA ALA A 129 9.03 2.00 5.51
C ALA A 129 8.51 3.28 6.14
N VAL A 130 9.23 3.84 7.12
CA VAL A 130 8.85 5.09 7.80
C VAL A 130 8.82 6.26 6.80
N VAL A 131 9.82 6.37 5.94
CA VAL A 131 9.87 7.43 4.92
C VAL A 131 8.70 7.32 3.95
N LEU A 132 8.40 6.12 3.45
CA LEU A 132 7.29 5.91 2.52
C LEU A 132 5.93 6.23 3.16
N VAL A 133 5.69 5.77 4.39
CA VAL A 133 4.46 6.07 5.13
C VAL A 133 4.34 7.56 5.44
N ALA A 134 5.45 8.22 5.77
CA ALA A 134 5.48 9.67 5.99
C ALA A 134 5.13 10.45 4.71
N LEU A 135 5.63 10.02 3.54
CA LEU A 135 5.28 10.62 2.25
C LEU A 135 3.77 10.53 1.96
N VAL A 136 3.15 9.37 2.22
CA VAL A 136 1.69 9.21 2.11
C VAL A 136 0.97 10.13 3.09
N GLY A 137 1.46 10.27 4.33
CA GLY A 137 0.90 11.18 5.33
C GLY A 137 1.00 12.67 4.93
N ILE A 138 2.08 13.06 4.27
CA ILE A 138 2.23 14.42 3.71
C ILE A 138 1.22 14.63 2.57
N ALA A 139 1.09 13.67 1.66
CA ALA A 139 0.12 13.73 0.57
C ALA A 139 -1.32 13.87 1.11
N GLU A 140 -1.67 13.11 2.17
CA GLU A 140 -2.95 13.21 2.87
C GLU A 140 -3.20 14.63 3.40
N ARG A 141 -2.21 15.21 4.08
CA ARG A 141 -2.32 16.58 4.65
C ARG A 141 -2.51 17.63 3.56
N ILE A 142 -1.79 17.50 2.44
CA ILE A 142 -1.90 18.44 1.31
C ILE A 142 -3.31 18.34 0.70
N THR A 143 -3.77 17.12 0.44
CA THR A 143 -5.09 16.87 -0.15
C THR A 143 -6.22 17.30 0.80
N GLY A 144 -6.09 17.02 2.09
CA GLY A 144 -7.07 17.44 3.11
C GLY A 144 -7.19 18.97 3.21
N ARG A 145 -6.07 19.69 3.12
CA ARG A 145 -6.09 21.17 3.08
C ARG A 145 -6.74 21.71 1.81
N ALA A 146 -6.48 21.10 0.67
CA ALA A 146 -7.06 21.51 -0.61
C ALA A 146 -8.59 21.29 -0.68
N MET A 147 -9.11 20.30 0.05
CA MET A 147 -10.55 20.01 0.13
C MET A 147 -11.28 20.75 1.27
N GLY A 148 -10.61 21.66 2.01
CA GLY A 148 -11.22 22.47 3.06
C GLY A 148 -11.55 21.68 4.35
N GLY A 149 -11.06 20.45 4.49
CA GLY A 149 -11.18 19.65 5.70
C GLY A 149 -10.20 20.12 6.78
N ARG A 150 -10.65 20.29 8.03
CA ARG A 150 -9.75 20.42 9.17
C ARG A 150 -8.96 19.14 9.34
N PRO A 151 -7.64 19.18 9.48
CA PRO A 151 -6.87 18.00 9.84
C PRO A 151 -7.35 17.51 11.21
N ALA A 152 -7.69 16.22 11.27
CA ALA A 152 -7.94 15.52 12.53
C ALA A 152 -6.61 15.29 13.25
#